data_e7df1407bc15715798675a7e3635b2a3
#
_entry.id   e7df1407bc15715798675a7e3635b2a3
#
_cell.length_a   1.000
_cell.length_b   1.000
_cell.length_c   1.000
_cell.angle_alpha   90.00
_cell.angle_beta   90.00
_cell.angle_gamma   90.00
#
_symmetry.space_group_name_H-M   'P 1'
#
loop_
_entity.id
_entity.type
_entity.pdbx_description
1 polymer ?
#
loop_
_entity_poly.entity_id
_entity_poly.type
_entity_poly.pdbx_seq_one_letter_code
_entity_poly.pdbx_strand_id
1 'polypeptide(L)'
;MAKTKMIPFSKRNGYVETSNVFILERVPQDVSNAICSALMRVVQELEADTFLMLDKIKPSEELSQYIWSHFWNENILSSDYASKHCWMRVAEWMNSQNVKWYEKIDFVEFIINNLKYHNTREKFIKELNERFESLGFGYRIIEGYVVDIVSKHEIQSIEDAIENSIDQVNHHMTNALSLYSNRPDPDYANSIKKSISAVEAQLRSMTGANTFGDALSALQKTQMKIHPRLKETLDKLYAYTNQPDTGARHSRMNTESEFVPGSEEALFMLITCSASINFLKMKDI
;
A
#
# COMPACT_ATOMS: atom_id res chain seq x y z
N MET A 1 -23.80 -3.44 -11.25
CA MET A 1 -24.68 -3.45 -10.06
C MET A 1 -23.83 -3.83 -8.87
N ALA A 2 -23.59 -2.91 -7.93
CA ALA A 2 -22.88 -3.18 -6.71
C ALA A 2 -23.69 -4.23 -5.90
N LYS A 3 -23.12 -5.40 -5.64
CA LYS A 3 -23.74 -6.39 -4.76
C LYS A 3 -23.81 -5.77 -3.36
N THR A 4 -25.02 -5.45 -2.91
CA THR A 4 -25.25 -5.01 -1.54
C THR A 4 -24.68 -6.08 -0.61
N LYS A 5 -23.66 -5.73 0.17
CA LYS A 5 -22.98 -6.65 1.11
C LYS A 5 -23.98 -7.11 2.15
N MET A 6 -24.37 -8.37 2.10
CA MET A 6 -25.36 -8.94 3.02
C MET A 6 -24.76 -9.00 4.42
N ILE A 7 -25.35 -8.26 5.37
CA ILE A 7 -24.95 -8.33 6.77
C ILE A 7 -25.35 -9.70 7.32
N PRO A 8 -24.43 -10.51 7.89
CA PRO A 8 -24.72 -11.80 8.46
C PRO A 8 -25.85 -11.75 9.49
N PHE A 9 -26.65 -12.80 9.57
CA PHE A 9 -27.77 -12.90 10.51
C PHE A 9 -27.37 -12.59 11.95
N SER A 10 -26.24 -13.14 12.42
CA SER A 10 -25.73 -12.94 13.78
C SER A 10 -25.39 -11.49 14.08
N LYS A 11 -24.76 -10.77 13.14
CA LYS A 11 -24.45 -9.34 13.28
C LYS A 11 -25.74 -8.48 13.22
N ARG A 12 -26.64 -8.82 12.29
CA ARG A 12 -27.90 -8.10 12.09
C ARG A 12 -28.84 -8.22 13.31
N ASN A 13 -28.78 -9.32 14.03
CA ASN A 13 -29.61 -9.60 15.21
C ASN A 13 -28.88 -9.41 16.56
N GLY A 14 -27.66 -8.82 16.55
CA GLY A 14 -26.95 -8.48 17.78
C GLY A 14 -26.34 -9.66 18.54
N TYR A 15 -26.29 -10.87 17.94
CA TYR A 15 -25.64 -12.03 18.57
C TYR A 15 -24.09 -11.93 18.53
N VAL A 16 -23.56 -11.14 17.62
CA VAL A 16 -22.15 -10.84 17.53
C VAL A 16 -21.99 -9.33 17.50
N GLU A 17 -21.28 -8.78 18.48
CA GLU A 17 -20.96 -7.36 18.49
C GLU A 17 -20.12 -7.00 17.27
N THR A 18 -20.51 -5.94 16.57
CA THR A 18 -19.64 -5.32 15.58
C THR A 18 -18.59 -4.52 16.34
N SER A 19 -17.46 -5.14 16.62
CA SER A 19 -16.32 -4.39 17.13
C SER A 19 -15.88 -3.40 16.06
N ASN A 20 -15.89 -2.12 16.36
CA ASN A 20 -15.27 -1.08 15.54
C ASN A 20 -13.74 -1.03 15.74
N VAL A 21 -13.20 -1.94 16.53
CA VAL A 21 -11.76 -2.04 16.80
C VAL A 21 -11.12 -2.95 15.77
N PHE A 22 -10.23 -2.42 14.99
CA PHE A 22 -9.45 -3.21 14.02
C PHE A 22 -8.43 -4.09 14.73
N ILE A 23 -8.22 -5.27 14.16
CA ILE A 23 -7.23 -6.23 14.64
C ILE A 23 -5.87 -5.81 14.10
N LEU A 24 -4.98 -5.35 14.97
CA LEU A 24 -3.60 -4.99 14.67
C LEU A 24 -2.63 -5.91 15.43
N GLU A 25 -1.40 -5.98 14.96
CA GLU A 25 -0.28 -6.71 15.60
C GLU A 25 -0.55 -8.19 15.90
N ARG A 26 -1.47 -8.79 15.16
CA ARG A 26 -1.74 -10.24 15.18
C ARG A 26 -2.42 -10.66 13.90
N VAL A 27 -2.20 -11.90 13.47
CA VAL A 27 -2.91 -12.52 12.33
C VAL A 27 -3.77 -13.65 12.89
N PRO A 28 -5.09 -13.41 13.08
CA PRO A 28 -6.02 -14.44 13.54
C PRO A 28 -6.14 -15.60 12.56
N GLN A 29 -6.68 -16.72 13.02
CA GLN A 29 -6.84 -17.93 12.23
C GLN A 29 -7.69 -17.73 10.98
N ASP A 30 -8.75 -16.95 11.06
CA ASP A 30 -9.65 -16.63 9.94
C ASP A 30 -8.95 -15.76 8.87
N VAL A 31 -8.05 -14.86 9.30
CA VAL A 31 -7.20 -14.07 8.39
C VAL A 31 -6.15 -14.97 7.73
N SER A 32 -5.47 -15.86 8.49
CA SER A 32 -4.55 -16.85 7.93
C SER A 32 -5.25 -17.74 6.89
N ASN A 33 -6.45 -18.22 7.18
CA ASN A 33 -7.26 -19.00 6.27
C ASN A 33 -7.68 -18.22 5.02
N ALA A 34 -7.96 -16.93 5.16
CA ALA A 34 -8.29 -16.07 4.03
C ALA A 34 -7.08 -15.90 3.09
N ILE A 35 -5.89 -15.66 3.65
CA ILE A 35 -4.63 -15.55 2.90
C ILE A 35 -4.34 -16.87 2.15
N CYS A 36 -4.38 -18.01 2.84
CA CYS A 36 -4.15 -19.32 2.21
C CYS A 36 -5.17 -19.58 1.10
N SER A 37 -6.45 -19.27 1.31
CA SER A 37 -7.50 -19.49 0.32
C SER A 37 -7.33 -18.62 -0.92
N ALA A 38 -6.94 -17.36 -0.75
CA ALA A 38 -6.65 -16.46 -1.86
C ALA A 38 -5.42 -16.94 -2.65
N LEU A 39 -4.36 -17.35 -1.96
CA LEU A 39 -3.16 -17.90 -2.60
C LEU A 39 -3.47 -19.16 -3.40
N MET A 40 -4.30 -20.07 -2.89
CA MET A 40 -4.68 -21.28 -3.63
C MET A 40 -5.46 -20.96 -4.91
N ARG A 41 -6.24 -19.88 -4.96
CA ARG A 41 -6.88 -19.42 -6.21
C ARG A 41 -5.85 -18.89 -7.21
N VAL A 42 -4.85 -18.15 -6.74
CA VAL A 42 -3.69 -17.76 -7.58
C VAL A 42 -3.02 -18.98 -8.18
N VAL A 43 -2.72 -19.99 -7.37
CA VAL A 43 -2.09 -21.24 -7.84
C VAL A 43 -2.95 -21.92 -8.91
N GLN A 44 -4.26 -22.04 -8.68
CA GLN A 44 -5.19 -22.61 -9.65
C GLN A 44 -5.23 -21.81 -10.97
N GLU A 45 -5.21 -20.48 -10.91
CA GLU A 45 -5.17 -19.63 -12.09
C GLU A 45 -3.85 -19.83 -12.86
N LEU A 46 -2.71 -19.85 -12.16
CA LEU A 46 -1.39 -20.12 -12.75
C LEU A 46 -1.27 -21.52 -13.37
N GLU A 47 -2.02 -22.51 -12.88
CA GLU A 47 -2.07 -23.86 -13.45
C GLU A 47 -2.98 -23.94 -14.69
N ALA A 48 -4.07 -23.18 -14.72
CA ALA A 48 -5.03 -23.18 -15.82
C ALA A 48 -4.43 -22.61 -17.12
N ASP A 49 -3.57 -21.60 -17.02
CA ASP A 49 -2.93 -20.96 -18.17
C ASP A 49 -1.88 -21.84 -18.87
N THR A 50 -1.50 -22.99 -18.29
CA THR A 50 -0.39 -23.83 -18.78
C THR A 50 -0.82 -24.97 -19.70
N PHE A 51 -2.08 -25.10 -20.06
CA PHE A 51 -2.57 -26.20 -20.92
C PHE A 51 -1.92 -26.26 -22.31
N LEU A 52 -1.19 -25.22 -22.72
CA LEU A 52 -0.51 -25.12 -24.02
C LEU A 52 1.03 -25.17 -23.94
N MET A 53 1.63 -25.36 -22.77
CA MET A 53 3.09 -25.32 -22.59
C MET A 53 3.65 -26.72 -22.24
N LEU A 54 3.85 -27.56 -23.25
CA LEU A 54 4.26 -28.95 -23.07
C LEU A 54 5.69 -29.18 -22.51
N ASP A 55 6.57 -28.14 -22.50
CA ASP A 55 8.00 -28.30 -22.13
C ASP A 55 8.54 -27.19 -21.19
N LYS A 56 7.71 -26.44 -20.49
CA LYS A 56 8.16 -25.39 -19.57
C LYS A 56 7.70 -25.65 -18.15
N ILE A 57 8.53 -25.25 -17.18
CA ILE A 57 8.16 -25.24 -15.75
C ILE A 57 6.86 -24.43 -15.61
N LYS A 58 5.86 -24.98 -14.94
CA LYS A 58 4.59 -24.30 -14.70
C LYS A 58 4.82 -23.05 -13.84
N PRO A 59 4.10 -21.95 -14.06
CA PRO A 59 4.24 -20.74 -13.24
C PRO A 59 3.99 -20.97 -11.76
N SER A 60 3.10 -21.90 -11.40
CA SER A 60 2.86 -22.32 -10.01
C SER A 60 4.07 -23.05 -9.41
N GLU A 61 4.78 -23.86 -10.20
CA GLU A 61 6.00 -24.54 -9.79
C GLU A 61 7.15 -23.53 -9.63
N GLU A 62 7.28 -22.59 -10.54
CA GLU A 62 8.27 -21.52 -10.44
C GLU A 62 8.06 -20.69 -9.17
N LEU A 63 6.83 -20.31 -8.86
CA LEU A 63 6.50 -19.58 -7.63
C LEU A 63 6.84 -20.42 -6.38
N SER A 64 6.51 -21.72 -6.39
CA SER A 64 6.83 -22.61 -5.27
C SER A 64 8.33 -22.75 -5.03
N GLN A 65 9.14 -22.89 -6.09
CA GLN A 65 10.58 -22.95 -6.00
C GLN A 65 11.16 -21.63 -5.48
N TYR A 66 10.57 -20.50 -5.89
CA TYR A 66 11.00 -19.18 -5.44
C TYR A 66 10.71 -18.96 -3.95
N ILE A 67 9.55 -19.45 -3.45
CA ILE A 67 9.24 -19.44 -2.01
C ILE A 67 10.27 -20.25 -1.21
N TRP A 68 10.61 -21.46 -1.66
CA TRP A 68 11.61 -22.30 -0.99
C TRP A 68 12.97 -21.62 -0.90
N SER A 69 13.47 -21.10 -2.01
CA SER A 69 14.83 -20.59 -2.13
C SER A 69 15.02 -19.18 -1.59
N HIS A 70 14.01 -18.31 -1.71
CA HIS A 70 14.16 -16.88 -1.40
C HIS A 70 13.40 -16.43 -0.15
N PHE A 71 12.27 -17.06 0.16
CA PHE A 71 11.55 -16.73 1.39
C PHE A 71 12.08 -17.55 2.57
N TRP A 72 12.15 -18.88 2.42
CA TRP A 72 12.67 -19.75 3.48
C TRP A 72 14.19 -19.93 3.46
N ASN A 73 14.89 -19.51 2.40
CA ASN A 73 16.33 -19.71 2.20
C ASN A 73 16.77 -21.18 2.34
N GLU A 74 15.95 -22.11 1.85
CA GLU A 74 16.19 -23.54 1.91
C GLU A 74 16.56 -24.11 0.55
N ASN A 75 17.37 -25.17 0.55
CA ASN A 75 17.73 -25.88 -0.68
C ASN A 75 16.50 -26.59 -1.28
N ILE A 76 16.32 -26.40 -2.57
CA ILE A 76 15.35 -27.17 -3.35
C ILE A 76 15.97 -28.53 -3.63
N LEU A 77 15.52 -29.58 -2.92
CA LEU A 77 16.01 -30.95 -3.10
C LEU A 77 15.63 -31.52 -4.47
N SER A 78 14.42 -31.20 -4.96
CA SER A 78 13.97 -31.44 -6.34
C SER A 78 12.82 -30.49 -6.66
N SER A 79 12.65 -30.14 -7.94
CA SER A 79 11.53 -29.29 -8.38
C SER A 79 10.17 -29.90 -8.03
N ASP A 80 10.01 -31.21 -8.21
CA ASP A 80 8.78 -31.95 -7.90
C ASP A 80 8.44 -31.90 -6.41
N TYR A 81 9.45 -32.02 -5.54
CA TYR A 81 9.24 -31.97 -4.09
C TYR A 81 8.82 -30.56 -3.67
N ALA A 82 9.52 -29.53 -4.12
CA ALA A 82 9.20 -28.14 -3.78
C ALA A 82 7.78 -27.78 -4.23
N SER A 83 7.41 -28.11 -5.46
CA SER A 83 6.08 -27.83 -6.02
C SER A 83 4.97 -28.57 -5.26
N LYS A 84 5.14 -29.86 -5.04
CA LYS A 84 4.12 -30.72 -4.42
C LYS A 84 3.85 -30.42 -2.96
N HIS A 85 4.88 -30.01 -2.20
CA HIS A 85 4.80 -29.84 -0.74
C HIS A 85 4.72 -28.37 -0.31
N CYS A 86 5.04 -27.42 -1.19
CA CYS A 86 5.08 -26.00 -0.88
C CYS A 86 3.75 -25.49 -0.29
N TRP A 87 2.65 -25.75 -0.95
CA TRP A 87 1.35 -25.20 -0.56
C TRP A 87 0.83 -25.78 0.76
N MET A 88 1.13 -27.04 1.03
CA MET A 88 0.81 -27.66 2.30
C MET A 88 1.65 -27.05 3.43
N ARG A 89 2.95 -26.87 3.17
CA ARG A 89 3.86 -26.20 4.11
C ARG A 89 3.47 -24.75 4.35
N VAL A 90 3.09 -23.98 3.32
CA VAL A 90 2.57 -22.61 3.49
C VAL A 90 1.37 -22.60 4.41
N ALA A 91 0.40 -23.50 4.22
CA ALA A 91 -0.77 -23.57 5.07
C ALA A 91 -0.45 -23.93 6.52
N GLU A 92 0.45 -24.88 6.76
CA GLU A 92 0.91 -25.25 8.10
C GLU A 92 1.66 -24.09 8.77
N TRP A 93 2.57 -23.44 8.02
CA TRP A 93 3.36 -22.32 8.50
C TRP A 93 2.49 -21.11 8.83
N MET A 94 1.55 -20.74 7.95
CA MET A 94 0.61 -19.65 8.18
C MET A 94 -0.31 -19.88 9.40
N ASN A 95 -0.61 -21.15 9.72
CA ASN A 95 -1.47 -21.52 10.84
C ASN A 95 -0.67 -21.80 12.13
N SER A 96 0.67 -21.81 12.05
CA SER A 96 1.52 -22.03 13.21
C SER A 96 1.46 -20.85 14.19
N GLN A 97 1.37 -21.16 15.48
CA GLN A 97 1.46 -20.18 16.57
C GLN A 97 2.91 -19.73 16.86
N ASN A 98 3.89 -20.49 16.38
CA ASN A 98 5.32 -20.17 16.56
C ASN A 98 5.78 -19.11 15.55
N VAL A 99 5.06 -18.92 14.47
CA VAL A 99 5.35 -17.89 13.45
C VAL A 99 4.80 -16.56 13.91
N LYS A 100 5.66 -15.56 13.92
CA LYS A 100 5.29 -14.20 14.34
C LYS A 100 4.30 -13.60 13.34
N TRP A 101 3.42 -12.74 13.82
CA TRP A 101 2.38 -12.13 12.99
C TRP A 101 2.97 -11.33 11.82
N TYR A 102 4.06 -10.60 12.04
CA TYR A 102 4.72 -9.82 11.00
C TYR A 102 5.40 -10.70 9.94
N GLU A 103 5.96 -11.86 10.30
CA GLU A 103 6.51 -12.81 9.33
C GLU A 103 5.44 -13.32 8.35
N LYS A 104 4.19 -13.47 8.84
CA LYS A 104 3.05 -13.83 7.99
C LYS A 104 2.68 -12.71 7.02
N ILE A 105 2.84 -11.45 7.44
CA ILE A 105 2.64 -10.28 6.58
C ILE A 105 3.78 -10.15 5.57
N ASP A 106 5.04 -10.35 5.99
CA ASP A 106 6.19 -10.40 5.08
C ASP A 106 5.98 -11.42 3.96
N PHE A 107 5.39 -12.57 4.28
CA PHE A 107 5.05 -13.57 3.28
C PHE A 107 4.00 -13.05 2.27
N VAL A 108 2.99 -12.34 2.71
CA VAL A 108 1.98 -11.74 1.82
C VAL A 108 2.64 -10.75 0.87
N GLU A 109 3.47 -9.84 1.36
CA GLU A 109 4.22 -8.89 0.53
C GLU A 109 5.18 -9.60 -0.42
N PHE A 110 5.88 -10.64 0.06
CA PHE A 110 6.75 -11.45 -0.77
C PHE A 110 5.99 -12.05 -1.96
N ILE A 111 4.83 -12.67 -1.73
CA ILE A 111 3.99 -13.23 -2.80
C ILE A 111 3.59 -12.15 -3.79
N ILE A 112 3.05 -11.02 -3.33
CA ILE A 112 2.57 -9.92 -4.18
C ILE A 112 3.68 -9.41 -5.08
N ASN A 113 4.88 -9.19 -4.52
CA ASN A 113 6.01 -8.61 -5.24
C ASN A 113 6.69 -9.60 -6.21
N ASN A 114 6.39 -10.91 -6.08
CA ASN A 114 6.93 -11.95 -6.95
C ASN A 114 5.91 -12.58 -7.90
N LEU A 115 4.65 -12.12 -7.90
CA LEU A 115 3.66 -12.50 -8.90
C LEU A 115 3.95 -11.77 -10.22
N LYS A 116 4.41 -12.51 -11.22
CA LYS A 116 4.82 -11.98 -12.54
C LYS A 116 3.64 -11.46 -13.38
N TYR A 117 2.45 -12.01 -13.18
CA TYR A 117 1.27 -11.68 -13.98
C TYR A 117 0.47 -10.58 -13.28
N HIS A 118 0.48 -9.39 -13.88
CA HIS A 118 -0.18 -8.21 -13.31
C HIS A 118 -1.66 -8.45 -12.96
N ASN A 119 -2.42 -9.04 -13.88
CA ASN A 119 -3.86 -9.31 -13.64
C ASN A 119 -4.10 -10.26 -12.45
N THR A 120 -3.28 -11.31 -12.30
CA THR A 120 -3.36 -12.26 -11.17
C THR A 120 -2.96 -11.58 -9.86
N ARG A 121 -1.94 -10.71 -9.90
CA ARG A 121 -1.52 -9.89 -8.77
C ARG A 121 -2.63 -8.96 -8.28
N GLU A 122 -3.26 -8.22 -9.19
CA GLU A 122 -4.36 -7.30 -8.86
C GLU A 122 -5.59 -8.03 -8.29
N LYS A 123 -5.95 -9.17 -8.85
CA LYS A 123 -7.03 -10.01 -8.31
C LYS A 123 -6.72 -10.49 -6.88
N PHE A 124 -5.47 -10.91 -6.63
CA PHE A 124 -5.03 -11.36 -5.31
C PHE A 124 -5.10 -10.24 -4.27
N ILE A 125 -4.57 -9.05 -4.60
CA ILE A 125 -4.63 -7.86 -3.75
C ILE A 125 -6.08 -7.49 -3.44
N LYS A 126 -6.92 -7.40 -4.47
CA LYS A 126 -8.33 -7.06 -4.32
C LYS A 126 -9.06 -8.04 -3.40
N GLU A 127 -8.88 -9.34 -3.64
CA GLU A 127 -9.50 -10.37 -2.81
C GLU A 127 -9.05 -10.27 -1.35
N LEU A 128 -7.75 -10.10 -1.11
CA LEU A 128 -7.23 -9.96 0.26
C LEU A 128 -7.78 -8.71 0.93
N ASN A 129 -7.82 -7.57 0.27
CA ASN A 129 -8.38 -6.34 0.83
C ASN A 129 -9.87 -6.48 1.18
N GLU A 130 -10.66 -7.14 0.33
CA GLU A 130 -12.07 -7.43 0.62
C GLU A 130 -12.24 -8.37 1.83
N ARG A 131 -11.37 -9.38 1.95
CA ARG A 131 -11.37 -10.32 3.08
C ARG A 131 -10.92 -9.64 4.36
N PHE A 132 -9.83 -8.90 4.33
CA PHE A 132 -9.31 -8.15 5.48
C PHE A 132 -10.36 -7.20 6.04
N GLU A 133 -11.04 -6.46 5.16
CA GLU A 133 -12.16 -5.61 5.58
C GLU A 133 -13.30 -6.41 6.23
N SER A 134 -13.70 -7.53 5.63
CA SER A 134 -14.81 -8.34 6.15
C SER A 134 -14.53 -8.96 7.51
N LEU A 135 -13.24 -9.23 7.80
CA LEU A 135 -12.76 -9.82 9.04
C LEU A 135 -12.37 -8.77 10.10
N GLY A 136 -12.45 -7.48 9.79
CA GLY A 136 -12.00 -6.42 10.70
C GLY A 136 -10.49 -6.40 10.92
N PHE A 137 -9.72 -6.94 9.96
CA PHE A 137 -8.27 -6.91 10.02
C PHE A 137 -7.78 -5.50 9.71
N GLY A 138 -6.86 -4.97 10.54
CA GLY A 138 -6.46 -3.57 10.53
C GLY A 138 -5.40 -3.21 9.51
N TYR A 139 -5.23 -4.02 8.46
CA TYR A 139 -4.25 -3.78 7.40
C TYR A 139 -4.92 -3.84 6.03
N ARG A 140 -4.35 -3.10 5.09
CA ARG A 140 -4.71 -3.12 3.65
C ARG A 140 -3.46 -3.17 2.81
N ILE A 141 -3.62 -3.62 1.57
CA ILE A 141 -2.53 -3.72 0.59
C ILE A 141 -2.73 -2.59 -0.41
N ILE A 142 -1.72 -1.71 -0.53
CA ILE A 142 -1.69 -0.58 -1.45
C ILE A 142 -0.35 -0.65 -2.19
N GLU A 143 -0.35 -0.68 -3.52
CA GLU A 143 0.87 -0.74 -4.35
C GLU A 143 1.87 -1.83 -3.95
N GLY A 144 1.37 -2.95 -3.40
CA GLY A 144 2.19 -4.08 -2.96
C GLY A 144 2.71 -3.99 -1.52
N TYR A 145 2.41 -2.92 -0.79
CA TYR A 145 2.73 -2.73 0.62
C TYR A 145 1.54 -3.02 1.50
N VAL A 146 1.76 -3.74 2.60
CA VAL A 146 0.74 -3.94 3.65
C VAL A 146 0.83 -2.79 4.65
N VAL A 147 -0.21 -1.99 4.71
CA VAL A 147 -0.26 -0.75 5.52
C VAL A 147 -1.44 -0.77 6.48
N ASP A 148 -1.33 -0.04 7.56
CA ASP A 148 -2.36 0.13 8.59
C ASP A 148 -3.38 1.24 8.27
N ILE A 149 -3.58 1.50 6.98
CA ILE A 149 -4.57 2.43 6.46
C ILE A 149 -5.83 1.64 6.12
N VAL A 150 -6.91 1.84 6.88
CA VAL A 150 -8.12 1.03 6.77
C VAL A 150 -9.32 1.75 6.16
N SER A 151 -9.24 3.08 6.05
CA SER A 151 -10.29 3.89 5.42
C SER A 151 -10.26 3.71 3.90
N LYS A 152 -11.38 3.23 3.34
CA LYS A 152 -11.51 3.07 1.88
C LYS A 152 -11.29 4.35 1.10
N HIS A 153 -11.75 5.48 1.65
CA HIS A 153 -11.61 6.78 0.99
C HIS A 153 -10.15 7.24 0.98
N GLU A 154 -9.40 6.95 2.05
CA GLU A 154 -7.97 7.25 2.13
C GLU A 154 -7.18 6.39 1.15
N ILE A 155 -7.44 5.07 1.13
CA ILE A 155 -6.83 4.13 0.19
C ILE A 155 -7.09 4.58 -1.24
N GLN A 156 -8.35 4.81 -1.60
CA GLN A 156 -8.74 5.24 -2.94
C GLN A 156 -8.06 6.57 -3.31
N SER A 157 -7.97 7.51 -2.37
CA SER A 157 -7.29 8.80 -2.62
C SER A 157 -5.82 8.63 -2.93
N ILE A 158 -5.14 7.68 -2.26
CA ILE A 158 -3.71 7.38 -2.50
C ILE A 158 -3.55 6.68 -3.86
N GLU A 159 -4.35 5.66 -4.14
CA GLU A 159 -4.34 4.93 -5.41
C GLU A 159 -4.61 5.87 -6.60
N ASP A 160 -5.65 6.69 -6.53
CA ASP A 160 -5.98 7.67 -7.58
C ASP A 160 -4.85 8.70 -7.79
N ALA A 161 -4.11 9.06 -6.72
CA ALA A 161 -2.98 9.98 -6.84
C ALA A 161 -1.76 9.33 -7.49
N ILE A 162 -1.58 8.01 -7.35
CA ILE A 162 -0.50 7.24 -7.98
C ILE A 162 -0.88 6.91 -9.43
N GLU A 163 -2.09 6.36 -9.62
CA GLU A 163 -2.59 5.98 -10.95
C GLU A 163 -2.76 7.19 -11.88
N ASN A 164 -2.47 6.99 -13.15
CA ASN A 164 -2.65 8.00 -14.20
C ASN A 164 -1.97 9.35 -13.90
N SER A 165 -0.91 9.34 -13.11
CA SER A 165 -0.07 10.49 -12.82
C SER A 165 1.21 10.46 -13.66
N ILE A 166 1.86 11.61 -13.80
CA ILE A 166 3.18 11.69 -14.42
C ILE A 166 4.20 10.87 -13.60
N ASP A 167 5.22 10.35 -14.25
CA ASP A 167 6.21 9.46 -13.63
C ASP A 167 6.81 10.02 -12.34
N GLN A 168 7.05 11.34 -12.27
CA GLN A 168 7.61 11.96 -11.07
C GLN A 168 6.65 11.95 -9.89
N VAL A 169 5.36 12.17 -10.11
CA VAL A 169 4.32 12.11 -9.07
C VAL A 169 4.17 10.69 -8.57
N ASN A 170 4.02 9.73 -9.49
CA ASN A 170 3.95 8.30 -9.17
C ASN A 170 5.15 7.88 -8.32
N HIS A 171 6.37 8.16 -8.78
CA HIS A 171 7.61 7.82 -8.07
C HIS A 171 7.65 8.42 -6.65
N HIS A 172 7.26 9.68 -6.48
CA HIS A 172 7.27 10.31 -5.16
C HIS A 172 6.21 9.74 -4.23
N MET A 173 4.99 9.50 -4.71
CA MET A 173 3.90 8.93 -3.90
C MET A 173 4.19 7.50 -3.50
N THR A 174 4.67 6.65 -4.42
CA THR A 174 5.06 5.26 -4.12
C THR A 174 6.20 5.21 -3.09
N ASN A 175 7.20 6.09 -3.23
CA ASN A 175 8.27 6.21 -2.24
C ASN A 175 7.75 6.70 -0.88
N ALA A 176 6.82 7.65 -0.85
CA ALA A 176 6.23 8.11 0.40
C ALA A 176 5.51 6.97 1.13
N LEU A 177 4.72 6.19 0.40
CA LEU A 177 4.01 5.03 0.93
C LEU A 177 4.99 3.94 1.43
N SER A 178 6.05 3.65 0.67
CA SER A 178 7.10 2.69 1.05
C SER A 178 7.79 3.11 2.35
N LEU A 179 8.18 4.38 2.49
CA LEU A 179 8.83 4.91 3.69
C LEU A 179 7.90 4.92 4.91
N TYR A 180 6.60 5.17 4.69
CA TYR A 180 5.58 5.09 5.73
C TYR A 180 5.39 3.64 6.22
N SER A 181 5.33 2.70 5.30
CA SER A 181 5.03 1.28 5.60
C SER A 181 6.22 0.46 6.06
N ASN A 182 7.46 0.98 5.90
CA ASN A 182 8.68 0.25 6.28
C ASN A 182 8.66 -0.14 7.77
N ARG A 183 9.03 -1.38 8.08
CA ARG A 183 9.12 -1.90 9.46
C ARG A 183 10.41 -2.71 9.59
N PRO A 184 11.11 -2.71 10.73
CA PRO A 184 10.71 -2.06 12.00
C PRO A 184 10.95 -0.55 12.07
N ASP A 185 11.71 0.04 11.13
CA ASP A 185 12.18 1.41 11.18
C ASP A 185 11.52 2.26 10.07
N PRO A 186 10.28 2.76 10.29
CA PRO A 186 9.60 3.63 9.35
C PRO A 186 10.30 4.99 9.28
N ASP A 187 10.42 5.54 8.08
CA ASP A 187 10.99 6.87 7.88
C ASP A 187 9.88 7.89 7.62
N TYR A 188 9.19 8.26 8.68
CA TYR A 188 8.06 9.19 8.61
C TYR A 188 8.46 10.57 8.09
N ALA A 189 9.62 11.07 8.47
CA ALA A 189 10.11 12.38 8.02
C ALA A 189 10.34 12.41 6.50
N ASN A 190 10.97 11.38 5.95
CA ASN A 190 11.15 11.28 4.50
C ASN A 190 9.84 10.91 3.78
N SER A 191 8.92 10.16 4.38
CA SER A 191 7.56 9.95 3.84
C SER A 191 6.83 11.28 3.65
N ILE A 192 6.83 12.14 4.66
CA ILE A 192 6.28 13.51 4.62
C ILE A 192 6.92 14.31 3.48
N LYS A 193 8.25 14.29 3.40
CA LYS A 193 9.00 14.99 2.34
C LYS A 193 8.62 14.49 0.95
N LYS A 194 8.50 13.19 0.75
CA LYS A 194 8.13 12.61 -0.54
C LYS A 194 6.68 12.94 -0.90
N SER A 195 5.75 12.92 0.06
CA SER A 195 4.36 13.31 -0.15
C SER A 195 4.24 14.73 -0.70
N ILE A 196 4.89 15.72 -0.09
CA ILE A 196 4.84 17.11 -0.58
C ILE A 196 5.61 17.30 -1.88
N SER A 197 6.68 16.52 -2.11
CA SER A 197 7.43 16.56 -3.37
C SER A 197 6.60 16.07 -4.56
N ALA A 198 5.64 15.17 -4.33
CA ALA A 198 4.68 14.75 -5.36
C ALA A 198 3.74 15.89 -5.75
N VAL A 199 3.23 16.67 -4.77
CA VAL A 199 2.41 17.86 -5.04
C VAL A 199 3.23 18.92 -5.81
N GLU A 200 4.48 19.11 -5.42
CA GLU A 200 5.40 20.02 -6.15
C GLU A 200 5.59 19.57 -7.60
N ALA A 201 5.82 18.27 -7.84
CA ALA A 201 5.97 17.72 -9.18
C ALA A 201 4.70 17.92 -10.03
N GLN A 202 3.52 17.71 -9.45
CA GLN A 202 2.24 17.96 -10.14
C GLN A 202 2.09 19.43 -10.52
N LEU A 203 2.32 20.35 -9.58
CA LEU A 203 2.22 21.80 -9.82
C LEU A 203 3.21 22.27 -10.89
N ARG A 204 4.45 21.78 -10.84
CA ARG A 204 5.48 22.11 -11.82
C ARG A 204 5.14 21.61 -13.22
N SER A 205 4.59 20.42 -13.33
CA SER A 205 4.12 19.87 -14.61
C SER A 205 3.05 20.73 -15.25
N MET A 206 2.07 21.20 -14.46
CA MET A 206 0.96 22.03 -14.93
C MET A 206 1.37 23.44 -15.31
N THR A 207 2.44 23.99 -14.72
CA THR A 207 2.77 25.42 -14.86
C THR A 207 4.10 25.69 -15.55
N GLY A 208 4.97 24.68 -15.67
CA GLY A 208 6.34 24.85 -16.18
C GLY A 208 7.27 25.62 -15.21
N ALA A 209 6.83 25.91 -14.01
CA ALA A 209 7.64 26.64 -13.03
C ALA A 209 8.70 25.76 -12.36
N ASN A 210 9.75 26.39 -11.83
CA ASN A 210 10.89 25.66 -11.24
C ASN A 210 10.76 25.41 -9.74
N THR A 211 9.96 26.20 -9.02
CA THR A 211 9.76 26.08 -7.57
C THR A 211 8.29 25.92 -7.22
N PHE A 212 8.02 25.37 -6.02
CA PHE A 212 6.66 25.24 -5.50
C PHE A 212 5.91 26.58 -5.44
N GLY A 213 6.55 27.62 -4.91
CA GLY A 213 5.96 28.95 -4.77
C GLY A 213 5.68 29.63 -6.11
N ASP A 214 6.61 29.50 -7.06
CA ASP A 214 6.41 30.02 -8.42
C ASP A 214 5.29 29.28 -9.13
N ALA A 215 5.21 27.94 -8.98
CA ALA A 215 4.15 27.14 -9.54
C ALA A 215 2.77 27.51 -9.00
N LEU A 216 2.62 27.69 -7.69
CA LEU A 216 1.38 28.19 -7.07
C LEU A 216 1.00 29.59 -7.55
N SER A 217 1.99 30.44 -7.79
CA SER A 217 1.77 31.81 -8.28
C SER A 217 1.42 31.84 -9.76
N ALA A 218 2.04 30.97 -10.56
CA ALA A 218 1.74 30.81 -11.98
C ALA A 218 0.34 30.23 -12.18
N LEU A 219 -0.09 29.26 -11.38
CA LEU A 219 -1.42 28.65 -11.44
C LEU A 219 -2.55 29.70 -11.30
N GLN A 220 -2.34 30.73 -10.47
CA GLN A 220 -3.29 31.83 -10.31
C GLN A 220 -3.47 32.71 -11.56
N LYS A 221 -2.50 32.69 -12.48
CA LYS A 221 -2.52 33.46 -13.71
C LYS A 221 -3.13 32.68 -14.88
N THR A 222 -3.33 31.38 -14.71
CA THR A 222 -3.95 30.49 -15.73
C THR A 222 -5.47 30.51 -15.63
N GLN A 223 -6.14 29.82 -16.54
CA GLN A 223 -7.58 29.57 -16.43
C GLN A 223 -7.93 28.57 -15.32
N MET A 224 -6.95 27.81 -14.82
CA MET A 224 -7.07 26.81 -13.76
C MET A 224 -7.01 27.42 -12.34
N LYS A 225 -7.63 28.56 -12.14
CA LYS A 225 -7.58 29.29 -10.86
C LYS A 225 -8.07 28.43 -9.72
N ILE A 226 -7.30 28.42 -8.63
CA ILE A 226 -7.73 27.89 -7.33
C ILE A 226 -8.08 29.03 -6.39
N HIS A 227 -8.97 28.78 -5.44
CA HIS A 227 -9.35 29.78 -4.47
C HIS A 227 -8.12 30.22 -3.65
N PRO A 228 -7.90 31.53 -3.37
CA PRO A 228 -6.71 32.03 -2.67
C PRO A 228 -6.45 31.30 -1.34
N ARG A 229 -7.49 30.96 -0.58
CA ARG A 229 -7.33 30.22 0.69
C ARG A 229 -6.82 28.78 0.49
N LEU A 230 -7.21 28.10 -0.61
CA LEU A 230 -6.64 26.78 -0.93
C LEU A 230 -5.18 26.89 -1.33
N LYS A 231 -4.80 27.96 -2.06
CA LYS A 231 -3.40 28.26 -2.33
C LYS A 231 -2.60 28.43 -1.04
N GLU A 232 -3.10 29.25 -0.10
CA GLU A 232 -2.49 29.45 1.21
C GLU A 232 -2.36 28.13 2.00
N THR A 233 -3.36 27.26 1.91
CA THR A 233 -3.31 25.92 2.56
C THR A 233 -2.17 25.07 2.00
N LEU A 234 -2.04 24.99 0.68
CA LEU A 234 -0.95 24.26 0.03
C LEU A 234 0.43 24.85 0.39
N ASP A 235 0.54 26.19 0.42
CA ASP A 235 1.77 26.88 0.81
C ASP A 235 2.15 26.58 2.26
N LYS A 236 1.18 26.51 3.17
CA LYS A 236 1.41 26.14 4.57
C LYS A 236 1.80 24.68 4.76
N LEU A 237 1.23 23.75 3.98
CA LEU A 237 1.68 22.36 3.99
C LEU A 237 3.13 22.23 3.53
N TYR A 238 3.49 22.98 2.49
CA TYR A 238 4.88 23.05 2.03
C TYR A 238 5.81 23.68 3.09
N ALA A 239 5.38 24.79 3.71
CA ALA A 239 6.12 25.46 4.77
C ALA A 239 6.34 24.57 5.99
N TYR A 240 5.36 23.73 6.35
CA TYR A 240 5.50 22.73 7.43
C TYR A 240 6.71 21.83 7.18
N THR A 241 6.88 21.32 5.95
CA THR A 241 8.00 20.41 5.63
C THR A 241 9.38 21.09 5.63
N ASN A 242 9.42 22.42 5.63
CA ASN A 242 10.66 23.20 5.70
C ASN A 242 11.04 23.61 7.13
N GLN A 243 10.23 23.26 8.14
CA GLN A 243 10.56 23.58 9.53
C GLN A 243 11.74 22.71 10.01
N PRO A 244 12.69 23.28 10.76
CA PRO A 244 13.88 22.56 11.24
C PRO A 244 13.56 21.35 12.13
N ASP A 245 12.45 21.41 12.86
CA ASP A 245 12.00 20.39 13.80
C ASP A 245 11.30 19.22 13.13
N THR A 246 10.76 19.36 11.93
CA THR A 246 10.15 18.24 11.20
C THR A 246 11.16 17.23 10.70
N GLY A 247 12.43 17.62 10.51
CA GLY A 247 13.48 16.78 9.93
C GLY A 247 13.24 16.37 8.47
N ALA A 248 12.18 16.89 7.85
CA ALA A 248 11.74 16.42 6.53
C ALA A 248 12.64 16.93 5.38
N ARG A 249 13.10 18.19 5.43
CA ARG A 249 13.95 18.75 4.36
C ARG A 249 15.37 19.14 4.79
N HIS A 250 15.58 19.32 6.06
CA HIS A 250 16.89 19.65 6.64
C HIS A 250 17.23 18.61 7.69
N SER A 251 18.49 18.16 7.73
CA SER A 251 18.97 17.37 8.87
C SER A 251 18.67 18.16 10.15
N ARG A 252 18.13 17.46 11.16
CA ARG A 252 17.81 18.07 12.45
C ARG A 252 19.00 18.90 12.93
N MET A 253 18.83 20.21 12.97
CA MET A 253 19.69 21.02 13.80
C MET A 253 19.33 20.65 15.25
N ASN A 254 20.31 20.67 16.16
CA ASN A 254 20.13 20.56 17.62
C ASN A 254 19.26 21.72 18.12
N THR A 255 17.98 21.70 17.78
CA THR A 255 16.98 22.59 18.34
C THR A 255 16.36 21.88 19.53
N GLU A 256 16.08 22.61 20.59
CA GLU A 256 15.41 22.13 21.81
C GLU A 256 13.95 21.69 21.56
N SER A 257 13.53 21.57 20.30
CA SER A 257 12.21 21.10 19.90
C SER A 257 12.12 19.58 20.11
N GLU A 258 11.27 19.17 21.07
CA GLU A 258 10.94 17.76 21.34
C GLU A 258 10.05 17.13 20.22
N PHE A 259 9.61 17.89 19.25
CA PHE A 259 8.68 17.42 18.22
C PHE A 259 9.41 16.54 17.20
N VAL A 260 8.89 15.31 17.05
CA VAL A 260 9.32 14.34 16.04
C VAL A 260 8.07 13.88 15.30
N PRO A 261 7.99 14.09 13.97
CA PRO A 261 6.86 13.57 13.22
C PRO A 261 6.71 12.05 13.39
N GLY A 262 5.52 11.62 13.78
CA GLY A 262 5.15 10.22 13.95
C GLY A 262 4.34 9.66 12.76
N SER A 263 3.73 8.52 13.00
CA SER A 263 2.84 7.88 12.02
C SER A 263 1.65 8.75 11.66
N GLU A 264 1.12 9.50 12.62
CA GLU A 264 -0.07 10.33 12.46
C GLU A 264 0.19 11.50 11.51
N GLU A 265 1.32 12.20 11.66
CA GLU A 265 1.70 13.30 10.78
C GLU A 265 2.06 12.78 9.38
N ALA A 266 2.74 11.64 9.30
CA ALA A 266 3.09 11.03 8.02
C ALA A 266 1.84 10.58 7.25
N LEU A 267 0.88 9.95 7.92
CA LEU A 267 -0.41 9.54 7.34
C LEU A 267 -1.21 10.77 6.92
N PHE A 268 -1.32 11.79 7.78
CA PHE A 268 -1.99 13.04 7.45
C PHE A 268 -1.41 13.68 6.19
N MET A 269 -0.09 13.75 6.07
CA MET A 269 0.58 14.34 4.90
C MET A 269 0.39 13.46 3.65
N LEU A 270 0.48 12.14 3.78
CA LEU A 270 0.28 11.22 2.67
C LEU A 270 -1.13 11.38 2.07
N ILE A 271 -2.17 11.40 2.92
CA ILE A 271 -3.57 11.53 2.50
C ILE A 271 -3.85 12.92 1.94
N THR A 272 -3.41 13.98 2.64
CA THR A 272 -3.67 15.37 2.23
C THR A 272 -2.97 15.69 0.91
N CYS A 273 -1.74 15.21 0.71
CA CYS A 273 -1.02 15.37 -0.55
C CYS A 273 -1.67 14.57 -1.68
N SER A 274 -2.16 13.34 -1.42
CA SER A 274 -2.94 12.55 -2.40
C SER A 274 -4.18 13.29 -2.84
N ALA A 275 -4.99 13.79 -1.90
CA ALA A 275 -6.19 14.56 -2.20
C ALA A 275 -5.85 15.86 -2.98
N SER A 276 -4.72 16.51 -2.66
CA SER A 276 -4.25 17.70 -3.36
C SER A 276 -3.86 17.40 -4.81
N ILE A 277 -3.17 16.29 -5.06
CA ILE A 277 -2.80 15.83 -6.40
C ILE A 277 -4.06 15.55 -7.21
N ASN A 278 -5.01 14.79 -6.65
CA ASN A 278 -6.27 14.45 -7.31
C ASN A 278 -7.08 15.71 -7.64
N PHE A 279 -7.13 16.68 -6.72
CA PHE A 279 -7.75 17.98 -6.97
C PHE A 279 -7.07 18.75 -8.11
N LEU A 280 -5.73 18.77 -8.15
CA LEU A 280 -4.97 19.44 -9.21
C LEU A 280 -5.18 18.76 -10.57
N LYS A 281 -5.17 17.43 -10.63
CA LYS A 281 -5.48 16.66 -11.85
C LYS A 281 -6.86 17.02 -12.42
N MET A 282 -7.87 17.18 -11.56
CA MET A 282 -9.21 17.62 -12.02
C MET A 282 -9.24 19.04 -12.54
N LYS A 283 -8.26 19.88 -12.25
CA LYS A 283 -8.14 21.25 -12.77
C LYS A 283 -7.36 21.32 -14.08
N ASP A 284 -6.61 20.29 -14.40
CA ASP A 284 -5.76 20.21 -15.61
C ASP A 284 -6.55 19.70 -16.85
N ILE A 285 -7.81 19.36 -16.67
CA ILE A 285 -8.76 18.97 -17.71
C ILE A 285 -9.52 20.22 -18.19
#